data_32b062d09fd96f070a8ae3191990185d
#
_entry.id   32b062d09fd96f070a8ae3191990185d
#
_cell.length_a   1.000
_cell.length_b   1.000
_cell.length_c   1.000
_cell.angle_alpha   90.00
_cell.angle_beta   90.00
_cell.angle_gamma   90.00
#
_symmetry.space_group_name_H-M   'P 1'
#
loop_
_entity.id
_entity.type
_entity.pdbx_description
1 polymer ?
#
loop_
_entity_poly.entity_id
_entity_poly.type
_entity_poly.pdbx_seq_one_letter_code
_entity_poly.pdbx_strand_id
1 'polypeptide(L)'
;METTKRYELNKELAQMLKGGVIMDVTTPEQAKIAEEAGACAVMALERIPADIRAAGGVSRMSDPKMIKGIQEAVSIPVMAKCRIGHFVEAQILEAIEIDYIDESEVLSPADDVYHIDKRQFKVPFVCGAKDLGEALRRIAEGASMIRTKGEPGTGDVVQAVRHMRMMNSEIAKVVSMREDELFEEAKNLRVPYELVEYVHKNGRLPVVNFAAGGVATPADAALMMQLGAEGVFVGSGIFKSGDPKKRAAAIVKAVTNYQDSKMLAELSEDLGEAMVGINEQEIQLLMAERGK
;
A
#
# COMPACT_ATOMS: atom_id res chain seq x y z
N MET A 1 -2.68 16.02 23.33
CA MET A 1 -4.03 15.41 23.51
C MET A 1 -4.86 15.39 22.21
N GLU A 2 -4.94 16.49 21.48
CA GLU A 2 -5.69 16.58 20.21
C GLU A 2 -5.05 15.73 19.08
N THR A 3 -3.74 15.80 18.95
CA THR A 3 -2.95 15.01 17.98
C THR A 3 -3.11 13.49 18.21
N THR A 4 -3.15 13.05 19.46
CA THR A 4 -3.33 11.62 19.80
C THR A 4 -4.73 11.13 19.40
N LYS A 5 -5.77 11.92 19.69
CA LYS A 5 -7.16 11.58 19.29
C LYS A 5 -7.32 11.54 17.79
N ARG A 6 -6.68 12.47 17.05
CA ARG A 6 -6.70 12.48 15.61
C ARG A 6 -6.02 11.25 15.02
N TYR A 7 -4.88 10.86 15.57
CA TYR A 7 -4.17 9.66 15.13
C TYR A 7 -4.99 8.38 15.36
N GLU A 8 -5.66 8.24 16.49
CA GLU A 8 -6.56 7.10 16.72
C GLU A 8 -7.69 7.05 15.69
N LEU A 9 -8.34 8.19 15.40
CA LEU A 9 -9.34 8.28 14.35
C LEU A 9 -8.77 7.87 12.98
N ASN A 10 -7.56 8.32 12.65
CA ASN A 10 -6.92 7.98 11.38
C ASN A 10 -6.64 6.47 11.26
N LYS A 11 -6.25 5.81 12.34
CA LYS A 11 -6.11 4.34 12.37
C LYS A 11 -7.46 3.63 12.17
N GLU A 12 -8.53 4.13 12.76
CA GLU A 12 -9.87 3.60 12.57
C GLU A 12 -10.36 3.78 11.13
N LEU A 13 -10.10 4.95 10.51
CA LEU A 13 -10.40 5.18 9.09
C LEU A 13 -9.67 4.19 8.19
N ALA A 14 -8.40 3.92 8.44
CA ALA A 14 -7.64 2.93 7.70
C ALA A 14 -8.16 1.49 7.95
N GLN A 15 -8.56 1.18 9.18
CA GLN A 15 -9.16 -0.10 9.55
C GLN A 15 -10.45 -0.39 8.78
N MET A 16 -11.23 0.62 8.41
CA MET A 16 -12.44 0.46 7.60
C MET A 16 -12.17 -0.11 6.20
N LEU A 17 -10.96 0.00 5.69
CA LEU A 17 -10.55 -0.52 4.38
C LEU A 17 -10.15 -2.00 4.43
N LYS A 18 -10.04 -2.60 5.61
CA LYS A 18 -9.62 -3.99 5.81
C LYS A 18 -10.51 -4.95 5.02
N GLY A 19 -9.87 -5.91 4.34
CA GLY A 19 -10.54 -6.89 3.49
C GLY A 19 -10.87 -6.36 2.09
N GLY A 20 -10.48 -5.13 1.77
CA GLY A 20 -10.77 -4.49 0.50
C GLY A 20 -9.60 -4.48 -0.48
N VAL A 21 -9.89 -3.95 -1.67
CA VAL A 21 -8.92 -3.72 -2.74
C VAL A 21 -8.87 -2.24 -3.06
N ILE A 22 -7.67 -1.68 -3.09
CA ILE A 22 -7.40 -0.30 -3.49
C ILE A 22 -6.78 -0.35 -4.88
N MET A 23 -7.37 0.36 -5.84
CA MET A 23 -6.97 0.31 -7.25
C MET A 23 -6.37 1.63 -7.71
N ASP A 24 -5.23 1.56 -8.40
CA ASP A 24 -4.63 2.72 -9.08
C ASP A 24 -5.46 3.09 -10.31
N VAL A 25 -5.82 4.36 -10.43
CA VAL A 25 -6.62 4.90 -11.53
C VAL A 25 -6.02 6.20 -12.05
N THR A 26 -6.11 6.43 -13.35
CA THR A 26 -5.53 7.62 -14.02
C THR A 26 -6.60 8.53 -14.62
N THR A 27 -7.84 8.08 -14.69
CA THR A 27 -8.98 8.86 -15.23
C THR A 27 -10.25 8.67 -14.39
N PRO A 28 -11.20 9.60 -14.47
CA PRO A 28 -12.52 9.43 -13.85
C PRO A 28 -13.25 8.16 -14.30
N GLU A 29 -13.10 7.75 -15.57
CA GLU A 29 -13.69 6.54 -16.12
C GLU A 29 -13.11 5.29 -15.48
N GLN A 30 -11.78 5.21 -15.31
CA GLN A 30 -11.13 4.12 -14.59
C GLN A 30 -11.56 4.06 -13.12
N ALA A 31 -11.71 5.22 -12.47
CA ALA A 31 -12.19 5.29 -11.09
C ALA A 31 -13.61 4.71 -10.95
N LYS A 32 -14.52 5.01 -11.89
CA LYS A 32 -15.87 4.41 -11.93
C LYS A 32 -15.82 2.89 -12.13
N ILE A 33 -14.96 2.41 -13.02
CA ILE A 33 -14.75 0.96 -13.22
C ILE A 33 -14.30 0.29 -11.92
N ALA A 34 -13.37 0.91 -11.19
CA ALA A 34 -12.88 0.40 -9.91
C ALA A 34 -14.00 0.37 -8.85
N GLU A 35 -14.79 1.44 -8.74
CA GLU A 35 -15.92 1.53 -7.81
C GLU A 35 -17.00 0.48 -8.15
N GLU A 36 -17.38 0.36 -9.43
CA GLU A 36 -18.33 -0.67 -9.90
C GLU A 36 -17.85 -2.10 -9.61
N ALA A 37 -16.55 -2.35 -9.69
CA ALA A 37 -15.94 -3.63 -9.36
C ALA A 37 -15.97 -3.95 -7.86
N GLY A 38 -16.24 -2.97 -7.00
CA GLY A 38 -16.28 -3.11 -5.55
C GLY A 38 -14.97 -2.74 -4.85
N ALA A 39 -14.10 -1.93 -5.46
CA ALA A 39 -12.94 -1.37 -4.78
C ALA A 39 -13.35 -0.60 -3.53
N CYS A 40 -12.58 -0.68 -2.45
CA CYS A 40 -12.85 0.05 -1.22
C CYS A 40 -12.31 1.49 -1.25
N ALA A 41 -11.35 1.75 -2.14
CA ALA A 41 -10.76 3.06 -2.41
C ALA A 41 -10.05 3.03 -3.76
N VAL A 42 -9.73 4.20 -4.29
CA VAL A 42 -8.86 4.35 -5.47
C VAL A 42 -7.64 5.19 -5.13
N MET A 43 -6.54 4.91 -5.83
CA MET A 43 -5.32 5.73 -5.79
C MET A 43 -5.26 6.55 -7.08
N ALA A 44 -5.38 7.86 -6.96
CA ALA A 44 -5.34 8.77 -8.11
C ALA A 44 -3.89 9.05 -8.52
N LEU A 45 -3.53 8.70 -9.75
CA LEU A 45 -2.20 8.87 -10.33
C LEU A 45 -2.30 9.37 -11.78
N GLU A 46 -1.42 10.26 -12.21
CA GLU A 46 -1.30 10.59 -13.64
C GLU A 46 -0.71 9.43 -14.44
N ARG A 47 0.16 8.65 -13.82
CA ARG A 47 0.81 7.47 -14.40
C ARG A 47 0.82 6.34 -13.38
N ILE A 48 0.40 5.16 -13.81
CA ILE A 48 0.52 3.95 -12.99
C ILE A 48 2.00 3.51 -12.89
N PRO A 49 2.37 2.70 -11.90
CA PRO A 49 3.79 2.35 -11.66
C PRO A 49 4.53 1.80 -12.88
N ALA A 50 3.89 1.00 -13.74
CA ALA A 50 4.51 0.49 -14.96
C ALA A 50 4.91 1.63 -15.92
N ASP A 51 4.06 2.64 -16.08
CA ASP A 51 4.34 3.80 -16.94
C ASP A 51 5.40 4.71 -16.33
N ILE A 52 5.45 4.82 -14.99
CA ILE A 52 6.52 5.53 -14.28
C ILE A 52 7.88 4.87 -14.57
N ARG A 53 7.95 3.54 -14.51
CA ARG A 53 9.18 2.80 -14.84
C ARG A 53 9.60 3.03 -16.29
N ALA A 54 8.66 2.93 -17.22
CA ALA A 54 8.93 3.09 -18.65
C ALA A 54 9.39 4.51 -19.02
N ALA A 55 8.81 5.52 -18.39
CA ALA A 55 9.16 6.93 -18.66
C ALA A 55 10.52 7.32 -18.07
N GLY A 56 10.93 6.72 -16.94
CA GLY A 56 12.13 7.11 -16.21
C GLY A 56 12.08 8.54 -15.66
N GLY A 57 13.23 9.06 -15.27
CA GLY A 57 13.35 10.43 -14.77
C GLY A 57 12.76 10.62 -13.36
N VAL A 58 12.47 11.88 -13.03
CA VAL A 58 11.91 12.26 -11.72
C VAL A 58 10.38 12.17 -11.75
N SER A 59 9.83 11.30 -10.93
CA SER A 59 8.39 11.13 -10.76
C SER A 59 7.90 11.93 -9.55
N ARG A 60 6.90 12.79 -9.76
CA ARG A 60 6.39 13.75 -8.78
C ARG A 60 4.92 13.51 -8.46
N MET A 61 4.40 14.23 -7.46
CA MET A 61 2.96 14.31 -7.18
C MET A 61 2.17 14.63 -8.45
N SER A 62 1.01 13.99 -8.61
CA SER A 62 0.09 14.24 -9.71
C SER A 62 -0.59 15.60 -9.62
N ASP A 63 -1.06 16.11 -10.77
CA ASP A 63 -1.78 17.40 -10.85
C ASP A 63 -3.03 17.38 -9.97
N PRO A 64 -3.21 18.36 -9.06
CA PRO A 64 -4.39 18.47 -8.20
C PRO A 64 -5.72 18.54 -8.98
N LYS A 65 -5.73 19.12 -10.17
CA LYS A 65 -6.93 19.18 -11.01
C LYS A 65 -7.37 17.79 -11.47
N MET A 66 -6.41 16.95 -11.86
CA MET A 66 -6.69 15.55 -12.22
C MET A 66 -7.22 14.77 -11.01
N ILE A 67 -6.61 14.94 -9.85
CA ILE A 67 -7.05 14.28 -8.60
C ILE A 67 -8.48 14.68 -8.25
N LYS A 68 -8.81 15.98 -8.32
CA LYS A 68 -10.17 16.49 -8.08
C LYS A 68 -11.19 15.89 -9.05
N GLY A 69 -10.84 15.73 -10.32
CA GLY A 69 -11.72 15.07 -11.30
C GLY A 69 -12.04 13.63 -10.93
N ILE A 70 -11.09 12.90 -10.33
CA ILE A 70 -11.34 11.56 -9.80
C ILE A 70 -12.20 11.62 -8.53
N GLN A 71 -11.93 12.55 -7.60
CA GLN A 71 -12.75 12.73 -6.40
C GLN A 71 -14.23 13.02 -6.74
N GLU A 72 -14.50 13.80 -7.78
CA GLU A 72 -15.85 14.10 -8.26
C GLU A 72 -16.55 12.92 -8.92
N ALA A 73 -15.79 11.95 -9.42
CA ALA A 73 -16.31 10.82 -10.20
C ALA A 73 -16.80 9.65 -9.37
N VAL A 74 -16.34 9.51 -8.13
CA VAL A 74 -16.61 8.33 -7.27
C VAL A 74 -17.05 8.74 -5.88
N SER A 75 -17.76 7.83 -5.20
CA SER A 75 -18.19 8.00 -3.81
C SER A 75 -17.28 7.33 -2.78
N ILE A 76 -16.40 6.43 -3.24
CA ILE A 76 -15.42 5.76 -2.39
C ILE A 76 -14.23 6.69 -2.12
N PRO A 77 -13.46 6.45 -1.03
CA PRO A 77 -12.29 7.25 -0.71
C PRO A 77 -11.26 7.32 -1.85
N VAL A 78 -10.64 8.49 -2.00
CA VAL A 78 -9.57 8.75 -2.97
C VAL A 78 -8.28 8.99 -2.24
N MET A 79 -7.24 8.23 -2.60
CA MET A 79 -5.88 8.41 -2.13
C MET A 79 -5.03 9.10 -3.20
N ALA A 80 -3.97 9.77 -2.78
CA ALA A 80 -2.95 10.29 -3.68
C ALA A 80 -1.57 10.12 -3.07
N LYS A 81 -0.53 10.13 -3.93
CA LYS A 81 0.87 9.95 -3.53
C LYS A 81 1.61 11.29 -3.43
N CYS A 82 2.41 11.43 -2.38
CA CYS A 82 3.48 12.42 -2.32
C CYS A 82 4.85 11.74 -2.29
N ARG A 83 5.88 12.47 -2.66
CA ARG A 83 7.27 11.99 -2.59
C ARG A 83 7.71 11.85 -1.14
N ILE A 84 8.57 10.89 -0.86
CA ILE A 84 9.18 10.70 0.45
C ILE A 84 9.85 12.01 0.90
N GLY A 85 9.51 12.48 2.10
CA GLY A 85 10.05 13.69 2.71
C GLY A 85 9.47 15.01 2.18
N HIS A 86 8.64 14.96 1.15
CA HIS A 86 8.09 16.18 0.55
C HIS A 86 6.82 16.67 1.26
N PHE A 87 6.98 17.26 2.42
CA PHE A 87 5.86 17.72 3.26
C PHE A 87 4.98 18.78 2.57
N VAL A 88 5.52 19.56 1.63
CA VAL A 88 4.72 20.56 0.88
C VAL A 88 3.77 19.88 -0.10
N GLU A 89 4.18 18.80 -0.78
CA GLU A 89 3.25 17.99 -1.59
C GLU A 89 2.11 17.44 -0.72
N ALA A 90 2.42 16.96 0.49
CA ALA A 90 1.40 16.51 1.43
C ALA A 90 0.44 17.65 1.87
N GLN A 91 0.96 18.86 2.10
CA GLN A 91 0.14 20.04 2.39
C GLN A 91 -0.81 20.38 1.24
N ILE A 92 -0.34 20.27 0.00
CA ILE A 92 -1.18 20.49 -1.19
C ILE A 92 -2.30 19.46 -1.26
N LEU A 93 -1.98 18.18 -1.02
CA LEU A 93 -2.98 17.11 -1.04
C LEU A 93 -4.00 17.27 0.09
N GLU A 94 -3.57 17.62 1.30
CA GLU A 94 -4.50 17.92 2.39
C GLU A 94 -5.41 19.13 2.07
N ALA A 95 -4.88 20.16 1.40
CA ALA A 95 -5.64 21.35 1.00
C ALA A 95 -6.74 21.06 -0.04
N ILE A 96 -6.61 20.01 -0.83
CA ILE A 96 -7.65 19.54 -1.76
C ILE A 96 -8.56 18.46 -1.15
N GLU A 97 -8.50 18.29 0.18
CA GLU A 97 -9.33 17.37 0.94
C GLU A 97 -9.21 15.91 0.51
N ILE A 98 -7.98 15.47 0.20
CA ILE A 98 -7.72 14.06 -0.10
C ILE A 98 -8.04 13.18 1.12
N ASP A 99 -8.57 11.98 0.92
CA ASP A 99 -8.96 11.10 2.01
C ASP A 99 -7.78 10.41 2.69
N TYR A 100 -6.74 10.03 1.91
CA TYR A 100 -5.51 9.41 2.39
C TYR A 100 -4.33 9.88 1.56
N ILE A 101 -3.16 10.03 2.19
CA ILE A 101 -1.90 10.31 1.50
C ILE A 101 -0.97 9.11 1.60
N ASP A 102 -0.45 8.65 0.48
CA ASP A 102 0.61 7.64 0.43
C ASP A 102 1.95 8.37 0.25
N GLU A 103 2.78 8.42 1.30
CA GLU A 103 4.17 8.86 1.20
C GLU A 103 4.96 7.71 0.57
N SER A 104 5.23 7.83 -0.74
CA SER A 104 5.46 6.68 -1.59
C SER A 104 6.84 6.62 -2.23
N GLU A 105 7.46 5.45 -2.12
CA GLU A 105 8.68 5.07 -2.84
C GLU A 105 8.48 4.90 -4.36
N VAL A 106 7.22 4.82 -4.82
CA VAL A 106 6.89 4.77 -6.26
C VAL A 106 7.29 6.07 -6.95
N LEU A 107 7.15 7.20 -6.28
CA LEU A 107 7.65 8.49 -6.73
C LEU A 107 9.14 8.65 -6.38
N SER A 108 9.81 9.57 -7.06
CA SER A 108 11.22 9.89 -6.75
C SER A 108 11.30 10.57 -5.38
N PRO A 109 12.14 10.10 -4.45
CA PRO A 109 12.28 10.75 -3.15
C PRO A 109 12.68 12.22 -3.27
N ALA A 110 12.15 13.07 -2.41
CA ALA A 110 12.57 14.46 -2.27
C ALA A 110 13.60 14.64 -1.15
N ASP A 111 13.59 13.70 -0.19
CA ASP A 111 14.56 13.65 0.90
C ASP A 111 15.03 12.19 1.03
N ASP A 112 16.32 11.98 1.16
CA ASP A 112 16.94 10.67 1.29
C ASP A 112 17.23 10.27 2.76
N VAL A 113 16.96 11.18 3.69
CA VAL A 113 17.20 11.02 5.13
C VAL A 113 15.90 11.05 5.92
N TYR A 114 15.05 12.06 5.70
CA TYR A 114 13.88 12.31 6.52
C TYR A 114 12.58 11.99 5.80
N HIS A 115 11.68 11.28 6.52
CA HIS A 115 10.28 11.14 6.16
C HIS A 115 9.46 12.29 6.73
N ILE A 116 8.23 12.45 6.21
CA ILE A 116 7.30 13.47 6.68
C ILE A 116 6.88 13.16 8.14
N ASP A 117 6.87 14.16 9.00
CA ASP A 117 6.20 14.08 10.30
C ASP A 117 4.68 14.15 10.10
N LYS A 118 4.06 12.99 10.06
CA LYS A 118 2.63 12.81 9.75
C LYS A 118 1.70 13.30 10.86
N ARG A 119 2.25 13.52 12.06
CA ARG A 119 1.52 14.08 13.19
C ARG A 119 1.11 15.55 12.99
N GLN A 120 1.73 16.22 12.01
CA GLN A 120 1.39 17.59 11.62
C GLN A 120 0.16 17.70 10.73
N PHE A 121 -0.39 16.57 10.27
CA PHE A 121 -1.48 16.49 9.32
C PHE A 121 -2.74 15.91 9.96
N LYS A 122 -3.91 16.30 9.43
CA LYS A 122 -5.20 15.72 9.82
C LYS A 122 -5.53 14.47 9.02
N VAL A 123 -5.06 14.38 7.77
CA VAL A 123 -5.30 13.27 6.85
C VAL A 123 -4.49 12.03 7.27
N PRO A 124 -5.05 10.81 7.16
CA PRO A 124 -4.31 9.58 7.42
C PRO A 124 -3.25 9.32 6.33
N PHE A 125 -2.11 8.80 6.75
CA PHE A 125 -1.00 8.42 5.86
C PHE A 125 -0.84 6.92 5.72
N VAL A 126 -0.51 6.51 4.50
CA VAL A 126 -0.09 5.16 4.12
C VAL A 126 1.40 5.18 3.81
N CYS A 127 2.15 4.18 4.27
CA CYS A 127 3.56 4.01 3.95
C CYS A 127 3.89 2.57 3.59
N GLY A 128 4.86 2.39 2.70
CA GLY A 128 5.45 1.10 2.39
C GLY A 128 6.50 0.67 3.40
N ALA A 129 6.60 -0.63 3.65
CA ALA A 129 7.64 -1.23 4.46
C ALA A 129 8.03 -2.62 3.93
N LYS A 130 9.30 -2.97 4.05
CA LYS A 130 9.84 -4.28 3.67
C LYS A 130 9.94 -5.23 4.85
N ASP A 131 10.07 -4.68 6.05
CA ASP A 131 10.34 -5.40 7.29
C ASP A 131 9.67 -4.70 8.49
N LEU A 132 9.72 -5.34 9.65
CA LEU A 132 9.11 -4.84 10.87
C LEU A 132 9.74 -3.52 11.34
N GLY A 133 11.05 -3.38 11.27
CA GLY A 133 11.73 -2.16 11.69
C GLY A 133 11.30 -0.95 10.87
N GLU A 134 11.23 -1.10 9.55
CA GLU A 134 10.76 -0.06 8.64
C GLU A 134 9.30 0.30 8.90
N ALA A 135 8.42 -0.70 9.09
CA ALA A 135 7.02 -0.47 9.43
C ALA A 135 6.86 0.31 10.74
N LEU A 136 7.56 -0.10 11.80
CA LEU A 136 7.45 0.56 13.10
C LEU A 136 8.04 1.98 13.08
N ARG A 137 9.07 2.24 12.28
CA ARG A 137 9.58 3.62 12.07
C ARG A 137 8.52 4.51 11.41
N ARG A 138 7.84 4.03 10.37
CA ARG A 138 6.75 4.79 9.72
C ARG A 138 5.58 5.02 10.67
N ILE A 139 5.23 4.02 11.49
CA ILE A 139 4.19 4.15 12.52
C ILE A 139 4.59 5.17 13.59
N ALA A 140 5.84 5.18 14.02
CA ALA A 140 6.36 6.17 14.97
C ALA A 140 6.26 7.62 14.44
N GLU A 141 6.35 7.79 13.13
CA GLU A 141 6.17 9.08 12.44
C GLU A 141 4.69 9.46 12.24
N GLY A 142 3.75 8.56 12.54
CA GLY A 142 2.31 8.79 12.45
C GLY A 142 1.61 8.13 11.28
N ALA A 143 2.22 7.14 10.60
CA ALA A 143 1.53 6.35 9.59
C ALA A 143 0.34 5.59 10.20
N SER A 144 -0.81 5.64 9.53
CA SER A 144 -2.07 5.00 9.94
C SER A 144 -2.34 3.68 9.23
N MET A 145 -1.57 3.37 8.17
CA MET A 145 -1.62 2.15 7.39
C MET A 145 -0.21 1.82 6.89
N ILE A 146 0.12 0.54 6.90
CA ILE A 146 1.33 0.00 6.27
C ILE A 146 0.90 -0.86 5.07
N ARG A 147 1.73 -0.88 4.05
CA ARG A 147 1.66 -1.84 2.95
C ARG A 147 3.04 -2.41 2.66
N THR A 148 3.10 -3.59 2.05
CA THR A 148 4.38 -4.05 1.51
C THR A 148 4.85 -3.08 0.42
N LYS A 149 6.14 -2.89 0.28
CA LYS A 149 6.69 -2.15 -0.86
C LYS A 149 6.54 -2.95 -2.15
N GLY A 150 6.92 -4.21 -2.15
CA GLY A 150 6.98 -5.00 -3.38
C GLY A 150 7.89 -4.33 -4.42
N GLU A 151 7.66 -4.62 -5.68
CA GLU A 151 8.19 -3.85 -6.81
C GLU A 151 7.03 -3.43 -7.73
N PRO A 152 6.45 -2.24 -7.48
CA PRO A 152 5.29 -1.77 -8.21
C PRO A 152 5.53 -1.67 -9.71
N GLY A 153 4.52 -1.98 -10.51
CA GLY A 153 4.58 -1.90 -11.97
C GLY A 153 5.29 -3.06 -12.67
N THR A 154 5.73 -4.07 -11.93
CA THR A 154 6.39 -5.25 -12.51
C THR A 154 5.42 -6.36 -12.90
N GLY A 155 4.25 -6.45 -12.25
CA GLY A 155 3.34 -7.59 -12.40
C GLY A 155 3.90 -8.90 -11.83
N ASP A 156 5.00 -8.83 -11.08
CA ASP A 156 5.64 -9.94 -10.37
C ASP A 156 5.49 -9.75 -8.85
N VAL A 157 4.78 -10.66 -8.22
CA VAL A 157 4.41 -10.57 -6.81
C VAL A 157 5.52 -11.01 -5.85
N VAL A 158 6.63 -11.54 -6.37
CA VAL A 158 7.69 -12.18 -5.55
C VAL A 158 8.23 -11.28 -4.46
N GLN A 159 8.47 -10.00 -4.72
CA GLN A 159 8.98 -9.06 -3.73
C GLN A 159 7.95 -8.75 -2.63
N ALA A 160 6.68 -8.59 -3.00
CA ALA A 160 5.61 -8.41 -2.03
C ALA A 160 5.47 -9.63 -1.11
N VAL A 161 5.60 -10.84 -1.65
CA VAL A 161 5.63 -12.09 -0.88
C VAL A 161 6.81 -12.11 0.09
N ARG A 162 8.00 -11.75 -0.35
CA ARG A 162 9.19 -11.65 0.51
C ARG A 162 8.97 -10.70 1.67
N HIS A 163 8.45 -9.51 1.39
CA HIS A 163 8.21 -8.49 2.42
C HIS A 163 7.14 -8.94 3.43
N MET A 164 6.05 -9.56 2.97
CA MET A 164 5.02 -10.09 3.87
C MET A 164 5.57 -11.22 4.75
N ARG A 165 6.33 -12.15 4.17
CA ARG A 165 6.96 -13.24 4.94
C ARG A 165 8.01 -12.71 5.91
N MET A 166 8.80 -11.72 5.53
CA MET A 166 9.76 -11.07 6.42
C MET A 166 9.05 -10.44 7.63
N MET A 167 7.99 -9.65 7.36
CA MET A 167 7.16 -9.04 8.40
C MET A 167 6.63 -10.08 9.38
N ASN A 168 6.02 -11.16 8.87
CA ASN A 168 5.47 -12.22 9.70
C ASN A 168 6.54 -12.93 10.54
N SER A 169 7.69 -13.20 9.96
CA SER A 169 8.82 -13.84 10.65
C SER A 169 9.36 -12.97 11.77
N GLU A 170 9.52 -11.68 11.53
CA GLU A 170 10.03 -10.74 12.54
C GLU A 170 9.01 -10.49 13.65
N ILE A 171 7.70 -10.41 13.33
CA ILE A 171 6.64 -10.37 14.33
C ILE A 171 6.67 -11.63 15.21
N ALA A 172 6.76 -12.81 14.60
CA ALA A 172 6.84 -14.07 15.33
C ALA A 172 8.09 -14.13 16.25
N LYS A 173 9.24 -13.63 15.79
CA LYS A 173 10.45 -13.47 16.59
C LYS A 173 10.18 -12.62 17.83
N VAL A 174 9.62 -11.41 17.64
CA VAL A 174 9.33 -10.47 18.75
C VAL A 174 8.34 -11.09 19.75
N VAL A 175 7.31 -11.78 19.28
CA VAL A 175 6.33 -12.47 20.14
C VAL A 175 7.01 -13.55 21.01
N SER A 176 8.02 -14.25 20.48
CA SER A 176 8.72 -15.32 21.18
C SER A 176 9.81 -14.84 22.17
N MET A 177 10.15 -13.55 22.13
CA MET A 177 11.18 -12.98 22.99
C MET A 177 10.70 -12.84 24.44
N ARG A 178 11.63 -12.81 25.38
CA ARG A 178 11.35 -12.43 26.77
C ARG A 178 11.19 -10.90 26.86
N GLU A 179 10.44 -10.43 27.83
CA GLU A 179 10.20 -8.97 28.01
C GLU A 179 11.51 -8.18 28.20
N ASP A 180 12.50 -8.76 28.88
CA ASP A 180 13.80 -8.11 29.14
C ASP A 180 14.67 -8.01 27.86
N GLU A 181 14.37 -8.78 26.82
CA GLU A 181 15.07 -8.74 25.54
C GLU A 181 14.52 -7.64 24.60
N LEU A 182 13.32 -7.16 24.84
CA LEU A 182 12.65 -6.18 23.96
C LEU A 182 13.38 -4.83 23.89
N PHE A 183 14.11 -4.44 24.95
CA PHE A 183 14.91 -3.22 24.93
C PHE A 183 16.01 -3.24 23.87
N GLU A 184 16.69 -4.40 23.74
CA GLU A 184 17.75 -4.55 22.75
C GLU A 184 17.14 -4.67 21.34
N GLU A 185 16.02 -5.38 21.20
CA GLU A 185 15.34 -5.47 19.90
C GLU A 185 14.86 -4.10 19.41
N ALA A 186 14.34 -3.24 20.29
CA ALA A 186 13.97 -1.87 19.93
C ALA A 186 15.16 -1.06 19.39
N LYS A 187 16.36 -1.22 19.97
CA LYS A 187 17.59 -0.62 19.42
C LYS A 187 17.97 -1.21 18.07
N ASN A 188 17.90 -2.54 17.91
CA ASN A 188 18.24 -3.22 16.68
C ASN A 188 17.34 -2.78 15.53
N LEU A 189 16.04 -2.65 15.80
CA LEU A 189 15.04 -2.17 14.85
C LEU A 189 15.05 -0.63 14.68
N ARG A 190 15.72 0.09 15.57
CA ARG A 190 15.79 1.57 15.63
C ARG A 190 14.40 2.19 15.74
N VAL A 191 13.62 1.70 16.71
CA VAL A 191 12.23 2.11 16.93
C VAL A 191 11.97 2.36 18.42
N PRO A 192 10.90 3.11 18.77
CA PRO A 192 10.45 3.26 20.16
C PRO A 192 10.11 1.90 20.79
N TYR A 193 10.51 1.74 22.05
CA TYR A 193 10.26 0.52 22.83
C TYR A 193 8.77 0.14 22.86
N GLU A 194 7.91 1.11 23.03
CA GLU A 194 6.46 0.92 23.16
C GLU A 194 5.84 0.23 21.94
N LEU A 195 6.42 0.45 20.75
CA LEU A 195 5.95 -0.21 19.52
C LEU A 195 6.39 -1.68 19.47
N VAL A 196 7.59 -2.00 19.95
CA VAL A 196 8.06 -3.40 20.06
C VAL A 196 7.24 -4.14 21.13
N GLU A 197 7.01 -3.50 22.27
CA GLU A 197 6.16 -4.05 23.33
C GLU A 197 4.72 -4.30 22.82
N TYR A 198 4.16 -3.39 22.01
CA TYR A 198 2.85 -3.60 21.40
C TYR A 198 2.83 -4.85 20.51
N VAL A 199 3.84 -5.02 19.63
CA VAL A 199 3.95 -6.19 18.76
C VAL A 199 4.12 -7.47 19.58
N HIS A 200 4.95 -7.44 20.61
CA HIS A 200 5.14 -8.57 21.52
C HIS A 200 3.83 -9.03 22.17
N LYS A 201 3.03 -8.09 22.68
CA LYS A 201 1.76 -8.38 23.37
C LYS A 201 0.62 -8.78 22.44
N ASN A 202 0.58 -8.21 21.24
CA ASN A 202 -0.56 -8.33 20.33
C ASN A 202 -0.31 -9.24 19.10
N GLY A 203 0.94 -9.58 18.80
CA GLY A 203 1.29 -10.43 17.66
C GLY A 203 0.99 -9.81 16.29
N ARG A 204 0.91 -8.47 16.23
CA ARG A 204 0.55 -7.73 15.01
C ARG A 204 1.05 -6.27 15.09
N LEU A 205 1.05 -5.60 13.94
CA LEU A 205 1.25 -4.15 13.91
C LEU A 205 0.08 -3.40 14.57
N PRO A 206 0.31 -2.20 15.13
CA PRO A 206 -0.77 -1.36 15.67
C PRO A 206 -1.68 -0.74 14.61
N VAL A 207 -1.37 -0.91 13.33
CA VAL A 207 -2.14 -0.45 12.17
C VAL A 207 -2.36 -1.60 11.19
N VAL A 208 -3.30 -1.44 10.24
CA VAL A 208 -3.52 -2.43 9.18
C VAL A 208 -2.31 -2.54 8.26
N ASN A 209 -2.05 -3.76 7.77
CA ASN A 209 -0.97 -4.05 6.83
C ASN A 209 -1.53 -4.67 5.55
N PHE A 210 -1.43 -3.95 4.44
CA PHE A 210 -1.89 -4.39 3.13
C PHE A 210 -0.74 -4.94 2.29
N ALA A 211 -1.07 -5.75 1.31
CA ALA A 211 -0.12 -6.17 0.28
C ALA A 211 -0.13 -5.18 -0.89
N ALA A 212 1.04 -4.84 -1.40
CA ALA A 212 1.23 -4.01 -2.58
C ALA A 212 2.48 -4.43 -3.34
N GLY A 213 2.49 -4.14 -4.64
CA GLY A 213 3.64 -4.34 -5.52
C GLY A 213 3.60 -5.67 -6.28
N GLY A 214 3.18 -5.63 -7.54
CA GLY A 214 3.25 -6.75 -8.47
C GLY A 214 2.01 -7.66 -8.53
N VAL A 215 0.94 -7.35 -7.81
CA VAL A 215 -0.32 -8.11 -7.90
C VAL A 215 -0.96 -7.90 -9.27
N ALA A 216 -1.17 -8.97 -10.02
CA ALA A 216 -1.70 -8.92 -11.39
C ALA A 216 -2.88 -9.87 -11.64
N THR A 217 -3.13 -10.84 -10.75
CA THR A 217 -4.15 -11.87 -10.92
C THR A 217 -4.97 -12.08 -9.64
N PRO A 218 -6.17 -12.68 -9.73
CA PRO A 218 -6.92 -13.10 -8.55
C PRO A 218 -6.13 -14.06 -7.65
N ALA A 219 -5.33 -14.94 -8.23
CA ALA A 219 -4.48 -15.88 -7.50
C ALA A 219 -3.39 -15.15 -6.69
N ASP A 220 -2.74 -14.11 -7.26
CA ASP A 220 -1.77 -13.29 -6.54
C ASP A 220 -2.42 -12.61 -5.34
N ALA A 221 -3.59 -12.02 -5.53
CA ALA A 221 -4.32 -11.34 -4.46
C ALA A 221 -4.70 -12.31 -3.34
N ALA A 222 -5.23 -13.49 -3.68
CA ALA A 222 -5.56 -14.53 -2.70
C ALA A 222 -4.32 -15.06 -1.97
N LEU A 223 -3.19 -15.21 -2.66
CA LEU A 223 -1.90 -15.59 -2.05
C LEU A 223 -1.50 -14.58 -0.97
N MET A 224 -1.55 -13.29 -1.26
CA MET A 224 -1.19 -12.26 -0.30
C MET A 224 -2.12 -12.26 0.92
N MET A 225 -3.43 -12.47 0.70
CA MET A 225 -4.40 -12.58 1.80
C MET A 225 -4.14 -13.83 2.67
N GLN A 226 -3.83 -14.97 2.08
CA GLN A 226 -3.47 -16.19 2.82
C GLN A 226 -2.15 -16.04 3.58
N LEU A 227 -1.24 -15.20 3.11
CA LEU A 227 -0.01 -14.86 3.82
C LEU A 227 -0.22 -13.84 4.96
N GLY A 228 -1.44 -13.38 5.18
CA GLY A 228 -1.80 -12.52 6.30
C GLY A 228 -1.95 -11.04 5.97
N ALA A 229 -1.96 -10.66 4.69
CA ALA A 229 -2.34 -9.30 4.31
C ALA A 229 -3.78 -9.00 4.71
N GLU A 230 -4.04 -7.76 5.09
CA GLU A 230 -5.37 -7.31 5.55
C GLU A 230 -6.16 -6.60 4.44
N GLY A 231 -5.64 -6.61 3.23
CA GLY A 231 -6.19 -6.08 1.99
C GLY A 231 -5.09 -5.99 0.94
N VAL A 232 -5.44 -5.52 -0.25
CA VAL A 232 -4.52 -5.51 -1.40
C VAL A 232 -4.59 -4.19 -2.14
N PHE A 233 -3.43 -3.64 -2.50
CA PHE A 233 -3.29 -2.60 -3.52
C PHE A 233 -3.02 -3.26 -4.87
N VAL A 234 -3.71 -2.85 -5.91
CA VAL A 234 -3.44 -3.28 -7.28
C VAL A 234 -3.17 -2.05 -8.14
N GLY A 235 -1.94 -1.94 -8.61
CA GLY A 235 -1.51 -0.84 -9.46
C GLY A 235 -1.75 -1.14 -10.96
N SER A 236 -0.67 -1.46 -11.67
CA SER A 236 -0.71 -1.69 -13.12
C SER A 236 -1.51 -2.94 -13.53
N GLY A 237 -1.72 -3.89 -12.63
CA GLY A 237 -2.32 -5.19 -12.92
C GLY A 237 -3.76 -5.17 -13.45
N ILE A 238 -4.53 -4.12 -13.19
CA ILE A 238 -5.90 -3.96 -13.68
C ILE A 238 -5.90 -3.38 -15.09
N PHE A 239 -5.47 -2.13 -15.24
CA PHE A 239 -5.64 -1.37 -16.50
C PHE A 239 -4.59 -1.67 -17.57
N LYS A 240 -3.57 -2.46 -17.28
CA LYS A 240 -2.64 -3.07 -18.25
C LYS A 240 -3.05 -4.48 -18.67
N SER A 241 -4.19 -4.99 -18.23
CA SER A 241 -4.73 -6.28 -18.62
C SER A 241 -5.65 -6.19 -19.84
N GLY A 242 -5.97 -7.35 -20.43
CA GLY A 242 -6.83 -7.43 -21.61
C GLY A 242 -8.31 -7.09 -21.34
N ASP A 243 -8.81 -7.35 -20.12
CA ASP A 243 -10.17 -7.00 -19.68
C ASP A 243 -10.15 -6.42 -18.27
N PRO A 244 -9.93 -5.09 -18.13
CA PRO A 244 -9.83 -4.45 -16.82
C PRO A 244 -11.08 -4.59 -15.95
N LYS A 245 -12.28 -4.48 -16.51
CA LYS A 245 -13.55 -4.60 -15.75
C LYS A 245 -13.70 -5.97 -15.11
N LYS A 246 -13.55 -7.02 -15.90
CA LYS A 246 -13.68 -8.40 -15.44
C LYS A 246 -12.59 -8.74 -14.44
N ARG A 247 -11.36 -8.32 -14.70
CA ARG A 247 -10.21 -8.56 -13.82
C ARG A 247 -10.36 -7.84 -12.49
N ALA A 248 -10.77 -6.59 -12.47
CA ALA A 248 -11.02 -5.83 -11.27
C ALA A 248 -12.08 -6.52 -10.37
N ALA A 249 -13.21 -6.90 -10.95
CA ALA A 249 -14.26 -7.61 -10.22
C ALA A 249 -13.79 -8.98 -9.69
N ALA A 250 -13.02 -9.73 -10.48
CA ALA A 250 -12.45 -11.01 -10.06
C ALA A 250 -11.46 -10.86 -8.91
N ILE A 251 -10.59 -9.86 -8.92
CA ILE A 251 -9.63 -9.60 -7.85
C ILE A 251 -10.36 -9.21 -6.56
N VAL A 252 -11.37 -8.34 -6.62
CA VAL A 252 -12.18 -7.97 -5.43
C VAL A 252 -12.82 -9.21 -4.79
N LYS A 253 -13.44 -10.07 -5.60
CA LYS A 253 -14.06 -11.32 -5.11
C LYS A 253 -13.01 -12.29 -4.56
N ALA A 254 -11.85 -12.39 -5.19
CA ALA A 254 -10.75 -13.23 -4.72
C ALA A 254 -10.22 -12.79 -3.34
N VAL A 255 -10.12 -11.49 -3.10
CA VAL A 255 -9.72 -10.94 -1.79
C VAL A 255 -10.76 -11.28 -0.71
N THR A 256 -12.04 -11.18 -1.03
CA THR A 256 -13.13 -11.55 -0.08
C THR A 256 -13.17 -13.05 0.19
N ASN A 257 -12.91 -13.88 -0.83
CA ASN A 257 -13.08 -15.34 -0.79
C ASN A 257 -11.73 -16.08 -0.94
N TYR A 258 -10.68 -15.52 -0.41
CA TYR A 258 -9.29 -15.99 -0.63
C TYR A 258 -9.01 -17.43 -0.15
N GLN A 259 -9.87 -18.03 0.66
CA GLN A 259 -9.75 -19.40 1.13
C GLN A 259 -10.61 -20.39 0.35
N ASP A 260 -11.48 -19.93 -0.56
CA ASP A 260 -12.35 -20.78 -1.37
C ASP A 260 -11.68 -21.11 -2.71
N SER A 261 -10.98 -22.23 -2.77
CA SER A 261 -10.24 -22.65 -3.96
C SER A 261 -11.14 -22.92 -5.18
N LYS A 262 -12.40 -23.32 -4.98
CA LYS A 262 -13.34 -23.51 -6.09
C LYS A 262 -13.74 -22.20 -6.70
N MET A 263 -14.12 -21.23 -5.86
CA MET A 263 -14.41 -19.86 -6.32
C MET A 263 -13.18 -19.22 -6.98
N LEU A 264 -11.99 -19.40 -6.41
CA LEU A 264 -10.75 -18.88 -7.02
C LEU A 264 -10.49 -19.48 -8.41
N ALA A 265 -10.80 -20.76 -8.62
CA ALA A 265 -10.72 -21.38 -9.95
C ALA A 265 -11.67 -20.70 -10.94
N GLU A 266 -12.95 -20.55 -10.58
CA GLU A 266 -13.95 -19.87 -11.41
C GLU A 266 -13.57 -18.41 -11.70
N LEU A 267 -13.09 -17.67 -10.70
CA LEU A 267 -12.65 -16.26 -10.85
C LEU A 267 -11.41 -16.10 -11.71
N SER A 268 -10.65 -17.17 -11.95
CA SER A 268 -9.44 -17.16 -12.77
C SER A 268 -9.70 -17.47 -14.24
N GLU A 269 -10.94 -17.83 -14.62
CA GLU A 269 -11.31 -18.21 -15.97
C GLU A 269 -11.60 -16.98 -16.85
N ASP A 270 -11.17 -17.04 -18.11
CA ASP A 270 -11.51 -16.08 -19.18
C ASP A 270 -11.31 -14.60 -18.82
N LEU A 271 -10.23 -14.27 -18.12
CA LEU A 271 -9.91 -12.89 -17.72
C LEU A 271 -9.22 -12.05 -18.80
N GLY A 272 -8.97 -12.64 -19.98
CA GLY A 272 -8.09 -12.05 -20.96
C GLY A 272 -6.61 -12.12 -20.53
N GLU A 273 -5.75 -11.47 -21.27
CA GLU A 273 -4.32 -11.47 -20.95
C GLU A 273 -4.05 -10.66 -19.68
N ALA A 274 -3.25 -11.23 -18.78
CA ALA A 274 -2.66 -10.48 -17.68
C ALA A 274 -1.63 -9.48 -18.22
N MET A 275 -1.27 -8.46 -17.43
CA MET A 275 -0.16 -7.59 -17.81
C MET A 275 1.11 -8.42 -18.01
N VAL A 276 1.89 -8.11 -19.04
CA VAL A 276 3.14 -8.83 -19.36
C VAL A 276 4.14 -8.72 -18.21
N GLY A 277 4.29 -7.52 -17.66
CA GLY A 277 5.16 -7.29 -16.51
C GLY A 277 6.65 -7.34 -16.83
N ILE A 278 7.45 -7.35 -15.76
CA ILE A 278 8.92 -7.39 -15.80
C ILE A 278 9.36 -8.41 -14.74
N ASN A 279 10.15 -9.41 -15.16
CA ASN A 279 10.71 -10.39 -14.25
C ASN A 279 11.71 -9.73 -13.29
N GLU A 280 11.82 -10.26 -12.06
CA GLU A 280 12.73 -9.72 -11.03
C GLU A 280 14.16 -9.51 -11.54
N GLN A 281 14.67 -10.44 -12.34
CA GLN A 281 16.04 -10.37 -12.87
C GLN A 281 16.24 -9.26 -13.91
N GLU A 282 15.17 -8.71 -14.47
CA GLU A 282 15.17 -7.65 -15.47
C GLU A 282 14.94 -6.26 -14.86
N ILE A 283 14.68 -6.19 -13.55
CA ILE A 283 14.40 -4.91 -12.87
C ILE A 283 15.66 -4.05 -12.81
N GLN A 284 15.60 -2.87 -13.43
CA GLN A 284 16.68 -1.88 -13.41
C GLN A 284 16.55 -0.90 -12.24
N LEU A 285 15.33 -0.58 -11.84
CA LEU A 285 15.02 0.37 -10.77
C LEU A 285 14.33 -0.34 -9.61
N LEU A 286 15.02 -0.48 -8.49
CA LEU A 286 14.49 -1.04 -7.26
C LEU A 286 13.80 0.07 -6.43
N MET A 287 12.49 0.22 -6.60
CA MET A 287 11.70 1.22 -5.85
C MET A 287 11.64 0.90 -4.36
N ALA A 288 11.62 -0.38 -4.00
CA ALA A 288 11.58 -0.84 -2.61
C ALA A 288 12.80 -0.39 -1.77
N GLU A 289 13.92 -0.05 -2.41
CA GLU A 289 15.12 0.44 -1.75
C GLU A 289 15.07 1.93 -1.36
N ARG A 290 14.07 2.66 -1.86
CA ARG A 290 13.87 4.07 -1.53
C ARG A 290 13.28 4.23 -0.13
N GLY A 291 13.73 5.25 0.60
CA GLY A 291 13.19 5.61 1.91
C GLY A 291 13.34 4.53 2.98
N LYS A 292 14.56 4.05 3.17
CA LYS A 292 14.88 3.03 4.20
C LYS A 292 14.75 3.57 5.62
#